data_d05239aef08c43a39fd781e94cf6ff93
#
_entry.id   d05239aef08c43a39fd781e94cf6ff93
#
_cell.length_a   1.000
_cell.length_b   1.000
_cell.length_c   1.000
_cell.angle_alpha   90.00
_cell.angle_beta   90.00
_cell.angle_gamma   90.00
#
_symmetry.space_group_name_H-M   'P 1'
#
loop_
_entity.id
_entity.type
_entity.pdbx_description
1 polymer ?
#
loop_
_entity_poly.entity_id
_entity_poly.type
_entity_poly.pdbx_seq_one_letter_code
_entity_poly.pdbx_strand_id
1 'polypeptide(L)'
;MSTNQTNENSFNRARRDYHAVGKCIPKKDSSQLLLGKPVFTDDVTPRDALVIKLLRSPYANAIVEDVKTDIALKVPGMVAVYTWEDVPKKRFSIAGQTFPEPSPYDRLILDRHVRSVGDAVAIVVGESEKAVDKAL
;
A
#
# COMPACT_ATOMS: atom_id res chain seq x y z
N MET A 1 -67.28 -0.93 -1.16
CA MET A 1 -66.41 -1.89 -0.44
C MET A 1 -65.39 -2.38 -1.44
N SER A 2 -64.21 -1.83 -1.40
CA SER A 2 -63.11 -2.19 -2.29
C SER A 2 -62.01 -2.80 -1.44
N THR A 3 -61.80 -4.07 -1.57
CA THR A 3 -60.80 -4.86 -0.83
C THR A 3 -59.41 -4.61 -1.41
N ASN A 4 -58.58 -3.96 -0.63
CA ASN A 4 -57.14 -3.87 -0.85
C ASN A 4 -56.52 -5.27 -0.70
N GLN A 5 -56.23 -5.92 -1.83
CA GLN A 5 -55.29 -7.04 -1.83
C GLN A 5 -53.85 -6.46 -1.87
N THR A 6 -53.25 -6.41 -0.73
CA THR A 6 -51.82 -6.10 -0.57
C THR A 6 -51.00 -7.24 -1.18
N ASN A 7 -50.08 -6.83 -2.00
CA ASN A 7 -49.16 -7.63 -2.81
C ASN A 7 -48.10 -8.30 -1.92
N GLU A 8 -48.43 -9.45 -1.31
CA GLU A 8 -47.52 -10.23 -0.45
C GLU A 8 -46.55 -11.16 -1.21
N ASN A 9 -46.43 -11.02 -2.54
CA ASN A 9 -45.76 -12.01 -3.37
C ASN A 9 -44.33 -11.66 -3.84
N SER A 10 -43.67 -10.66 -3.27
CA SER A 10 -42.33 -10.29 -3.78
C SER A 10 -41.14 -10.75 -2.93
N PHE A 11 -41.33 -11.37 -1.78
CA PHE A 11 -40.22 -11.78 -0.89
C PHE A 11 -40.02 -13.29 -0.72
N ASN A 12 -40.74 -14.11 -1.44
CA ASN A 12 -40.51 -15.56 -1.39
C ASN A 12 -39.53 -16.04 -2.46
N ARG A 13 -38.35 -15.37 -2.54
CA ARG A 13 -37.20 -16.00 -3.16
C ARG A 13 -36.82 -17.17 -2.26
N ALA A 14 -36.98 -18.38 -2.75
CA ALA A 14 -36.55 -19.59 -2.08
C ALA A 14 -35.16 -19.34 -1.47
N ARG A 15 -35.08 -19.39 -0.12
CA ARG A 15 -33.82 -19.22 0.61
C ARG A 15 -32.89 -20.30 0.10
N ARG A 16 -31.94 -19.91 -0.75
CA ARG A 16 -30.85 -20.82 -1.15
C ARG A 16 -30.09 -21.19 0.10
N ASP A 17 -29.99 -22.48 0.39
CA ASP A 17 -29.19 -22.96 1.52
C ASP A 17 -27.71 -22.87 1.13
N TYR A 18 -27.07 -21.81 1.59
CA TYR A 18 -25.65 -21.59 1.35
C TYR A 18 -24.82 -22.32 2.42
N HIS A 19 -23.65 -22.82 2.04
CA HIS A 19 -22.73 -23.47 2.98
C HIS A 19 -22.13 -22.52 4.03
N ALA A 20 -21.98 -21.24 3.70
CA ALA A 20 -21.34 -20.25 4.56
C ALA A 20 -22.25 -19.07 4.90
N VAL A 21 -22.97 -18.52 3.92
CA VAL A 21 -23.79 -17.33 4.10
C VAL A 21 -24.94 -17.60 5.07
N GLY A 22 -25.04 -16.78 6.13
CA GLY A 22 -26.05 -16.92 7.17
C GLY A 22 -25.78 -18.03 8.20
N LYS A 23 -24.61 -18.66 8.19
CA LYS A 23 -24.19 -19.68 9.16
C LYS A 23 -23.07 -19.14 10.07
N CYS A 24 -23.06 -19.57 11.31
CA CYS A 24 -21.99 -19.28 12.27
C CYS A 24 -20.79 -20.17 11.92
N ILE A 25 -19.89 -19.67 11.06
CA ILE A 25 -18.67 -20.37 10.69
C ILE A 25 -17.52 -19.75 11.45
N PRO A 26 -16.69 -20.52 12.18
CA PRO A 26 -15.49 -20.00 12.83
C PRO A 26 -14.52 -19.42 11.81
N LYS A 27 -13.86 -18.32 12.16
CA LYS A 27 -12.77 -17.77 11.37
C LYS A 27 -11.67 -18.83 11.23
N LYS A 28 -11.10 -18.96 10.02
CA LYS A 28 -10.18 -20.06 9.64
C LYS A 28 -8.94 -20.16 10.53
N ASP A 29 -8.47 -19.02 11.06
CA ASP A 29 -7.30 -18.89 11.92
C ASP A 29 -7.65 -18.59 13.39
N SER A 30 -8.94 -18.65 13.77
CA SER A 30 -9.39 -18.24 15.11
C SER A 30 -8.75 -19.02 16.24
N SER A 31 -8.58 -20.32 16.08
CA SER A 31 -7.96 -21.17 17.12
C SER A 31 -6.47 -20.86 17.32
N GLN A 32 -5.75 -20.55 16.24
CA GLN A 32 -4.35 -20.15 16.31
C GLN A 32 -4.18 -18.78 16.97
N LEU A 33 -5.06 -17.83 16.64
CA LEU A 33 -5.08 -16.51 17.27
C LEU A 33 -5.33 -16.59 18.77
N LEU A 34 -6.30 -17.41 19.20
CA LEU A 34 -6.61 -17.62 20.60
C LEU A 34 -5.48 -18.30 21.38
N LEU A 35 -4.70 -19.13 20.72
CA LEU A 35 -3.53 -19.81 21.32
C LEU A 35 -2.26 -18.97 21.30
N GLY A 36 -2.31 -17.74 20.79
CA GLY A 36 -1.14 -16.87 20.66
C GLY A 36 -0.10 -17.38 19.65
N LYS A 37 -0.53 -18.11 18.62
CA LYS A 37 0.32 -18.69 17.57
C LYS A 37 0.14 -18.07 16.19
N PRO A 38 -0.33 -16.80 16.02
CA PRO A 38 -0.37 -16.19 14.71
C PRO A 38 1.07 -15.95 14.25
N VAL A 39 1.29 -16.10 12.95
CA VAL A 39 2.56 -15.72 12.28
C VAL A 39 2.26 -14.52 11.40
N PHE A 40 2.84 -13.39 11.74
CA PHE A 40 2.76 -12.15 10.97
C PHE A 40 4.07 -11.92 10.21
N THR A 41 4.07 -10.96 9.32
CA THR A 41 5.25 -10.63 8.49
C THR A 41 6.49 -10.34 9.35
N ASP A 42 6.31 -9.61 10.45
CA ASP A 42 7.42 -9.24 11.34
C ASP A 42 8.00 -10.46 12.09
N ASP A 43 7.19 -11.49 12.35
CA ASP A 43 7.64 -12.71 13.02
C ASP A 43 8.56 -13.57 12.14
N VAL A 44 8.46 -13.40 10.81
CA VAL A 44 9.25 -14.15 9.82
C VAL A 44 10.30 -13.29 9.11
N THR A 45 10.39 -12.01 9.45
CA THR A 45 11.39 -11.10 8.87
C THR A 45 12.79 -11.53 9.31
N PRO A 46 13.74 -11.74 8.38
CA PRO A 46 15.13 -12.02 8.70
C PRO A 46 15.73 -10.92 9.58
N ARG A 47 16.59 -11.30 10.53
CA ARG A 47 17.21 -10.34 11.46
C ARG A 47 18.18 -9.36 10.79
N ASP A 48 18.65 -9.73 9.63
CA ASP A 48 19.56 -8.96 8.77
C ASP A 48 18.84 -8.25 7.61
N ALA A 49 17.50 -8.21 7.63
CA ALA A 49 16.73 -7.48 6.65
C ALA A 49 17.04 -5.98 6.71
N LEU A 50 17.25 -5.38 5.54
CA LEU A 50 17.44 -3.95 5.43
C LEU A 50 16.13 -3.19 5.60
N VAL A 51 16.21 -2.01 6.19
CA VAL A 51 15.07 -1.09 6.35
C VAL A 51 15.02 -0.14 5.16
N ILE A 52 13.84 -0.02 4.57
CA ILE A 52 13.58 0.89 3.46
C ILE A 52 12.53 1.91 3.90
N LYS A 53 12.85 3.20 3.72
CA LYS A 53 11.89 4.30 3.86
C LYS A 53 11.89 5.18 2.63
N LEU A 54 10.81 5.92 2.45
CA LEU A 54 10.64 6.85 1.33
C LEU A 54 10.76 8.29 1.85
N LEU A 55 11.63 9.07 1.21
CA LEU A 55 11.56 10.53 1.31
C LEU A 55 10.32 10.97 0.53
N ARG A 56 9.40 11.62 1.21
CA ARG A 56 8.13 12.08 0.63
C ARG A 56 8.07 13.58 0.55
N SER A 57 7.45 14.08 -0.52
CA SER A 57 7.27 15.52 -0.71
C SER A 57 6.25 16.10 0.27
N PRO A 58 6.57 17.23 0.91
CA PRO A 58 5.59 18.02 1.66
C PRO A 58 4.77 18.95 0.75
N TYR A 59 5.12 19.06 -0.54
CA TYR A 59 4.48 19.98 -1.47
C TYR A 59 3.52 19.24 -2.40
N ALA A 60 2.41 19.91 -2.76
CA ALA A 60 1.39 19.37 -3.64
C ALA A 60 1.79 19.42 -5.14
N ASN A 61 2.64 20.37 -5.51
CA ASN A 61 3.17 20.50 -6.87
C ASN A 61 4.52 21.23 -6.80
N ALA A 62 5.58 20.53 -7.20
CA ALA A 62 6.94 21.05 -7.15
C ALA A 62 7.87 20.29 -8.11
N ILE A 63 8.98 20.90 -8.44
CA ILE A 63 10.09 20.23 -9.12
C ILE A 63 11.20 20.04 -8.09
N VAL A 64 11.67 18.81 -7.94
CA VAL A 64 12.83 18.50 -7.10
C VAL A 64 14.09 18.91 -7.86
N GLU A 65 14.82 19.86 -7.34
CA GLU A 65 16.03 20.35 -7.98
C GLU A 65 17.21 19.40 -7.75
N ASP A 66 17.38 18.96 -6.49
CA ASP A 66 18.50 18.11 -6.08
C ASP A 66 18.11 17.26 -4.88
N VAL A 67 18.76 16.10 -4.74
CA VAL A 67 18.73 15.24 -3.55
C VAL A 67 20.18 14.95 -3.15
N LYS A 68 20.60 15.42 -1.97
CA LYS A 68 21.98 15.31 -1.50
C LYS A 68 22.31 13.89 -1.00
N THR A 69 22.34 12.95 -1.92
CA THR A 69 22.56 11.52 -1.65
C THR A 69 23.92 11.26 -0.99
N ASP A 70 24.94 12.04 -1.35
CA ASP A 70 26.28 11.96 -0.79
C ASP A 70 26.35 12.26 0.71
N ILE A 71 25.48 13.14 1.20
CA ILE A 71 25.35 13.47 2.63
C ILE A 71 24.63 12.34 3.35
N ALA A 72 23.52 11.86 2.79
CA ALA A 72 22.75 10.77 3.36
C ALA A 72 23.59 9.49 3.50
N LEU A 73 24.39 9.15 2.49
CA LEU A 73 25.28 7.97 2.51
C LEU A 73 26.40 8.03 3.55
N LYS A 74 26.74 9.22 4.09
CA LYS A 74 27.72 9.36 5.18
C LYS A 74 27.14 8.98 6.56
N VAL A 75 25.83 8.79 6.67
CA VAL A 75 25.22 8.35 7.93
C VAL A 75 25.62 6.88 8.19
N PRO A 76 26.19 6.54 9.35
CA PRO A 76 26.55 5.16 9.66
C PRO A 76 25.35 4.22 9.59
N GLY A 77 25.49 3.08 8.91
CA GLY A 77 24.45 2.10 8.70
C GLY A 77 23.59 2.37 7.46
N MET A 78 23.94 3.35 6.63
CA MET A 78 23.30 3.54 5.34
C MET A 78 23.90 2.63 4.28
N VAL A 79 23.04 2.04 3.45
CA VAL A 79 23.42 1.10 2.39
C VAL A 79 23.28 1.73 1.02
N ALA A 80 22.14 2.37 0.74
CA ALA A 80 21.88 3.00 -0.55
C ALA A 80 20.83 4.12 -0.44
N VAL A 81 20.90 5.05 -1.39
CA VAL A 81 19.86 6.05 -1.65
C VAL A 81 19.61 6.06 -3.14
N TYR A 82 18.35 5.90 -3.54
CA TYR A 82 17.94 5.90 -4.95
C TYR A 82 17.04 7.11 -5.22
N THR A 83 17.31 7.75 -6.35
CA THR A 83 16.56 8.91 -6.84
C THR A 83 15.88 8.59 -8.18
N TRP A 84 15.25 9.57 -8.80
CA TRP A 84 14.69 9.43 -10.16
C TRP A 84 15.72 9.07 -11.24
N GLU A 85 17.00 9.23 -10.97
CA GLU A 85 18.10 8.91 -11.91
C GLU A 85 18.40 7.42 -11.93
N ASP A 86 18.21 6.76 -10.78
CA ASP A 86 18.61 5.38 -10.52
C ASP A 86 17.51 4.37 -10.90
N VAL A 87 16.27 4.82 -11.11
CA VAL A 87 15.12 3.94 -11.34
C VAL A 87 14.68 3.90 -12.80
N PRO A 88 14.05 2.79 -13.23
CA PRO A 88 13.52 2.69 -14.59
C PRO A 88 12.49 3.78 -14.91
N LYS A 89 12.66 4.44 -16.04
CA LYS A 89 11.75 5.51 -16.55
C LYS A 89 10.52 4.94 -17.26
N LYS A 90 9.99 3.81 -16.79
CA LYS A 90 8.78 3.20 -17.33
C LYS A 90 7.56 3.78 -16.63
N ARG A 91 6.64 4.34 -17.41
CA ARG A 91 5.39 4.90 -16.89
C ARG A 91 4.41 3.79 -16.55
N PHE A 92 3.62 4.00 -15.50
CA PHE A 92 2.54 3.12 -15.07
C PHE A 92 1.35 3.93 -14.56
N SER A 93 0.21 3.28 -14.40
CA SER A 93 -0.97 3.83 -13.78
C SER A 93 -1.05 3.37 -12.33
N ILE A 94 -1.37 4.28 -11.40
CA ILE A 94 -1.62 3.94 -9.99
C ILE A 94 -3.10 3.63 -9.71
N ALA A 95 -4.00 4.03 -10.58
CA ALA A 95 -5.39 3.63 -10.47
C ALA A 95 -5.54 2.21 -11.04
N GLY A 96 -5.89 1.24 -10.20
CA GLY A 96 -5.99 -0.18 -10.57
C GLY A 96 -7.15 -0.55 -11.50
N GLN A 97 -7.87 0.42 -12.04
CA GLN A 97 -9.05 0.20 -12.87
C GLN A 97 -8.82 0.76 -14.28
N THR A 98 -9.01 -0.10 -15.26
CA THR A 98 -8.85 0.26 -16.68
C THR A 98 -10.17 0.28 -17.43
N PHE A 99 -11.27 -0.19 -16.83
CA PHE A 99 -12.59 -0.23 -17.45
C PHE A 99 -13.69 0.09 -16.42
N PRO A 100 -14.67 0.93 -16.76
CA PRO A 100 -14.86 1.63 -18.05
C PRO A 100 -13.97 2.88 -18.23
N GLU A 101 -13.29 3.33 -17.16
CA GLU A 101 -12.48 4.56 -17.18
C GLU A 101 -10.99 4.22 -17.33
N PRO A 102 -10.35 4.61 -18.43
CA PRO A 102 -8.93 4.39 -18.61
C PRO A 102 -8.12 5.24 -17.64
N SER A 103 -7.25 4.60 -16.86
CA SER A 103 -6.31 5.30 -16.00
C SER A 103 -5.09 5.77 -16.79
N PRO A 104 -4.66 7.04 -16.64
CA PRO A 104 -3.51 7.54 -17.37
C PRO A 104 -2.22 6.83 -16.92
N TYR A 105 -1.34 6.54 -17.88
CA TYR A 105 0.03 6.06 -17.64
C TYR A 105 0.96 7.26 -17.47
N ASP A 106 0.83 7.96 -16.36
CA ASP A 106 1.50 9.24 -16.11
C ASP A 106 2.48 9.23 -14.95
N ARG A 107 2.59 8.10 -14.24
CA ARG A 107 3.44 7.98 -13.06
C ARG A 107 4.74 7.23 -13.35
N LEU A 108 5.80 7.66 -12.68
CA LEU A 108 7.09 6.97 -12.57
C LEU A 108 7.27 6.43 -11.14
N ILE A 109 8.17 5.48 -10.94
CA ILE A 109 8.51 4.94 -9.61
C ILE A 109 8.98 6.08 -8.70
N LEU A 110 9.94 6.86 -9.17
CA LEU A 110 10.34 8.14 -8.61
C LEU A 110 10.28 9.17 -9.73
N ASP A 111 9.71 10.33 -9.45
CA ASP A 111 9.61 11.43 -10.40
C ASP A 111 10.23 12.70 -9.80
N ARG A 112 10.91 13.45 -10.64
CA ARG A 112 11.39 14.78 -10.28
C ARG A 112 10.22 15.76 -10.13
N HIS A 113 9.13 15.56 -10.86
CA HIS A 113 7.92 16.35 -10.76
C HIS A 113 6.95 15.75 -9.74
N VAL A 114 6.88 16.36 -8.59
CA VAL A 114 5.93 16.05 -7.53
C VAL A 114 4.57 16.65 -7.86
N ARG A 115 3.50 15.88 -7.76
CA ARG A 115 2.12 16.27 -8.13
C ARG A 115 1.14 16.17 -6.97
N SER A 116 1.55 15.60 -5.85
CA SER A 116 0.73 15.48 -4.65
C SER A 116 1.61 15.48 -3.40
N VAL A 117 1.04 15.95 -2.29
CA VAL A 117 1.66 15.77 -0.98
C VAL A 117 1.83 14.28 -0.71
N GLY A 118 3.03 13.88 -0.31
CA GLY A 118 3.37 12.49 -0.06
C GLY A 118 3.92 11.71 -1.25
N ASP A 119 4.04 12.31 -2.44
CA ASP A 119 4.73 11.69 -3.57
C ASP A 119 6.16 11.30 -3.18
N ALA A 120 6.60 10.10 -3.62
CA ALA A 120 7.92 9.60 -3.34
C ALA A 120 8.99 10.35 -4.15
N VAL A 121 9.98 10.87 -3.45
CA VAL A 121 11.11 11.64 -4.02
C VAL A 121 12.36 10.78 -4.10
N ALA A 122 12.65 10.02 -3.03
CA ALA A 122 13.80 9.13 -2.97
C ALA A 122 13.47 7.88 -2.15
N ILE A 123 14.22 6.80 -2.39
CA ILE A 123 14.19 5.56 -1.62
C ILE A 123 15.48 5.50 -0.80
N VAL A 124 15.34 5.36 0.50
CA VAL A 124 16.45 5.33 1.44
C VAL A 124 16.55 3.96 2.06
N VAL A 125 17.73 3.32 2.01
CA VAL A 125 17.96 1.95 2.44
C VAL A 125 19.09 1.93 3.47
N GLY A 126 18.84 1.30 4.62
CA GLY A 126 19.84 1.19 5.69
C GLY A 126 19.69 -0.06 6.52
N GLU A 127 20.65 -0.33 7.38
CA GLU A 127 20.70 -1.49 8.28
C GLU A 127 19.75 -1.37 9.48
N SER A 128 19.30 -0.16 9.79
CA SER A 128 18.42 0.09 10.91
C SER A 128 17.49 1.27 10.64
N GLU A 129 16.34 1.26 11.27
CA GLU A 129 15.37 2.34 11.21
C GLU A 129 15.98 3.68 11.65
N LYS A 130 16.79 3.65 12.73
CA LYS A 130 17.48 4.84 13.24
C LYS A 130 18.47 5.45 12.23
N ALA A 131 19.16 4.62 11.47
CA ALA A 131 20.09 5.09 10.43
C ALA A 131 19.31 5.76 9.28
N VAL A 132 18.22 5.12 8.84
CA VAL A 132 17.38 5.63 7.76
C VAL A 132 16.68 6.93 8.14
N ASP A 133 16.13 7.02 9.36
CA ASP A 133 15.48 8.26 9.86
C ASP A 133 16.45 9.43 10.00
N LYS A 134 17.73 9.14 10.30
CA LYS A 134 18.75 10.19 10.35
C LYS A 134 19.19 10.66 8.97
N ALA A 135 19.05 9.82 7.96
CA ALA A 135 19.43 10.11 6.58
C ALA A 135 18.33 10.85 5.79
N LEU A 136 17.06 10.72 6.22
CA LEU A 136 15.89 11.43 5.67
C LEU A 136 15.90 12.90 6.07
#